data_0c768b27c0090540a13b2cee60a0ae81
#
_entry.id   0c768b27c0090540a13b2cee60a0ae81
#
_cell.length_a   1.000
_cell.length_b   1.000
_cell.length_c   1.000
_cell.angle_alpha   90.00
_cell.angle_beta   90.00
_cell.angle_gamma   90.00
#
_symmetry.space_group_name_H-M   'P 1'
#
loop_
_entity.id
_entity.type
_entity.pdbx_description
1 polymer ?
#
loop_
_entity_poly.entity_id
_entity_poly.type
_entity_poly.pdbx_seq_one_letter_code
_entity_poly.pdbx_strand_id
1 'polypeptide(L)'
;MAQSLDQKAAIRYAPEDLKKFIAATVKGYKFKLFLAADNWNKKPKSQWVISVSATDVVSMGKKLGTKPVTVGSKKIVDFTTASGYKLRFRESSKKAGSKAPDAKTTAMQEKASAYIFEYVLNERSTSFKSEKEMSEDKVLMKNLISIYPDVEDSDWLSVYFKQHKVILDKFGKSNINKFDHTGGFMAFIGDLIKKNFGISKKDNWNPADIWGVVGDSKQVIKTLEKTVFGSKDSQTISQLNAVMRGMYKEKKLVGISLKKVSGKQALWQEYNIEKLTLDEIDEYKFPKIDIEINLSDNMTQDTKVKLRKMNGTGYNFQIKANTSTEFSGLKWESTPKGAGAARGGKAQVDSVIALLDDNNKSFEKNNRKYPQDATEFSSNSQTYKEMFKRVNKKVETDCENENEFATNIENLFMDKPYVANSKLMQLTFIDKVLSIDNKEKFTEFWTDMVFLSIKKGDKFGPFGKLY
;
A
#
# COMPACT_ATOMS: atom_id res chain seq x y z
N MET A 1 4.01 12.44 27.96
CA MET A 1 3.79 11.81 26.65
C MET A 1 2.47 12.28 26.09
N ALA A 2 2.44 12.87 24.88
CA ALA A 2 1.19 13.21 24.24
C ALA A 2 0.46 11.92 23.86
N GLN A 3 -0.75 11.72 24.41
CA GLN A 3 -1.63 10.62 24.00
C GLN A 3 -2.09 10.84 22.58
N SER A 4 -2.21 9.78 21.78
CA SER A 4 -2.81 9.88 20.45
C SER A 4 -4.25 10.38 20.55
N LEU A 5 -4.77 10.99 19.49
CA LEU A 5 -6.16 11.49 19.46
C LEU A 5 -7.15 10.37 19.83
N ASP A 6 -6.90 9.16 19.34
CA ASP A 6 -7.72 7.97 19.60
C ASP A 6 -7.68 7.54 21.08
N GLN A 7 -6.52 7.62 21.72
CA GLN A 7 -6.42 7.35 23.16
C GLN A 7 -7.16 8.36 24.00
N LYS A 8 -7.06 9.66 23.65
CA LYS A 8 -7.78 10.74 24.34
C LYS A 8 -9.29 10.60 24.19
N ALA A 9 -9.75 10.27 22.99
CA ALA A 9 -11.16 10.08 22.73
C ALA A 9 -11.72 8.84 23.46
N ALA A 10 -11.03 7.71 23.36
CA ALA A 10 -11.44 6.47 24.04
C ALA A 10 -11.50 6.64 25.57
N ILE A 11 -10.49 7.26 26.16
CA ILE A 11 -10.47 7.55 27.61
C ILE A 11 -11.61 8.51 28.00
N ARG A 12 -11.97 9.46 27.15
CA ARG A 12 -13.06 10.40 27.40
C ARG A 12 -14.41 9.72 27.62
N TYR A 13 -14.67 8.65 26.93
CA TYR A 13 -15.94 7.92 26.98
C TYR A 13 -15.93 6.71 27.95
N ALA A 14 -14.78 6.34 28.49
CA ALA A 14 -14.70 5.28 29.46
C ALA A 14 -15.33 5.73 30.81
N PRO A 15 -16.06 4.85 31.51
CA PRO A 15 -16.50 5.09 32.89
C PRO A 15 -15.31 5.41 33.80
N GLU A 16 -15.52 6.22 34.85
CA GLU A 16 -14.43 6.68 35.69
C GLU A 16 -13.69 5.58 36.46
N ASP A 17 -14.42 4.56 36.90
CA ASP A 17 -13.83 3.37 37.56
C ASP A 17 -12.94 2.58 36.59
N LEU A 18 -13.40 2.45 35.33
CA LEU A 18 -12.61 1.79 34.27
C LEU A 18 -11.37 2.65 33.90
N LYS A 19 -11.48 3.97 33.84
CA LYS A 19 -10.35 4.87 33.62
C LYS A 19 -9.28 4.68 34.71
N LYS A 20 -9.71 4.66 35.97
CA LYS A 20 -8.83 4.44 37.12
C LYS A 20 -8.16 3.07 37.04
N PHE A 21 -8.90 2.02 36.74
CA PHE A 21 -8.39 0.67 36.60
C PHE A 21 -7.34 0.58 35.47
N ILE A 22 -7.67 1.11 34.29
CA ILE A 22 -6.74 1.11 33.13
C ILE A 22 -5.48 1.90 33.48
N ALA A 23 -5.60 3.11 34.06
CA ALA A 23 -4.46 3.95 34.43
C ALA A 23 -3.52 3.22 35.42
N ALA A 24 -4.07 2.54 36.42
CA ALA A 24 -3.28 1.77 37.39
C ALA A 24 -2.63 0.53 36.76
N THR A 25 -3.34 -0.16 35.87
CA THR A 25 -2.88 -1.39 35.23
C THR A 25 -1.76 -1.14 34.23
N VAL A 26 -1.89 -0.09 33.40
CA VAL A 26 -0.93 0.24 32.33
C VAL A 26 0.12 1.28 32.70
N LYS A 27 0.18 1.67 33.99
CA LYS A 27 1.19 2.63 34.48
C LYS A 27 2.61 2.09 34.19
N GLY A 28 3.41 2.90 33.51
CA GLY A 28 4.76 2.55 33.08
C GLY A 28 4.87 1.85 31.73
N TYR A 29 3.76 1.52 31.08
CA TYR A 29 3.77 0.89 29.76
C TYR A 29 3.35 1.86 28.65
N LYS A 30 3.90 1.68 27.44
CA LYS A 30 3.40 2.35 26.24
C LYS A 30 2.21 1.56 25.72
N PHE A 31 1.05 2.18 25.64
CA PHE A 31 -0.18 1.52 25.21
C PHE A 31 -1.03 2.41 24.29
N LYS A 32 -1.91 1.76 23.55
CA LYS A 32 -3.03 2.39 22.84
C LYS A 32 -4.32 1.76 23.33
N LEU A 33 -5.29 2.58 23.65
CA LEU A 33 -6.63 2.15 24.04
C LEU A 33 -7.56 2.27 22.84
N PHE A 34 -8.23 1.19 22.52
CA PHE A 34 -9.29 1.14 21.52
C PHE A 34 -10.58 0.75 22.21
N LEU A 35 -11.64 1.38 21.77
CA LEU A 35 -12.99 0.95 22.07
C LEU A 35 -13.49 0.10 20.91
N ALA A 36 -14.26 -0.91 21.19
CA ALA A 36 -15.14 -1.44 20.18
C ALA A 36 -16.14 -0.35 19.77
N ALA A 37 -16.46 -0.28 18.49
CA ALA A 37 -17.01 0.91 17.86
C ALA A 37 -18.33 1.40 18.45
N ASP A 38 -19.22 0.52 18.89
CA ASP A 38 -20.47 0.88 19.54
C ASP A 38 -20.30 1.43 20.96
N ASN A 39 -19.13 1.40 21.53
CA ASN A 39 -18.82 2.02 22.82
C ASN A 39 -18.76 3.56 22.76
N TRP A 40 -18.65 4.13 21.58
CA TRP A 40 -18.74 5.58 21.40
C TRP A 40 -20.12 6.11 21.80
N ASN A 41 -21.16 5.28 21.76
CA ASN A 41 -22.54 5.63 22.13
C ASN A 41 -22.90 5.29 23.58
N LYS A 42 -21.94 5.14 24.48
CA LYS A 42 -22.12 4.95 25.93
C LYS A 42 -22.73 3.62 26.37
N LYS A 43 -22.87 2.64 25.49
CA LYS A 43 -23.33 1.27 25.84
C LYS A 43 -22.24 0.27 25.50
N PRO A 44 -21.36 -0.09 26.43
CA PRO A 44 -20.31 -1.09 26.17
C PRO A 44 -20.97 -2.44 25.95
N LYS A 45 -21.15 -2.83 24.71
CA LYS A 45 -21.59 -4.17 24.32
C LYS A 45 -20.41 -5.12 24.12
N SER A 46 -19.20 -4.57 24.06
CA SER A 46 -18.03 -5.28 23.59
C SER A 46 -16.81 -5.04 24.47
N GLN A 47 -15.71 -5.59 24.07
CA GLN A 47 -14.47 -5.64 24.81
C GLN A 47 -13.63 -4.39 24.58
N TRP A 48 -13.05 -3.85 25.65
CA TRP A 48 -12.07 -2.79 25.60
C TRP A 48 -10.69 -3.36 25.23
N VAL A 49 -10.08 -2.88 24.16
CA VAL A 49 -8.80 -3.40 23.68
C VAL A 49 -7.68 -2.44 24.00
N ILE A 50 -6.63 -2.95 24.62
CA ILE A 50 -5.44 -2.22 25.00
C ILE A 50 -4.25 -2.87 24.30
N SER A 51 -3.69 -2.18 23.29
CA SER A 51 -2.51 -2.66 22.57
C SER A 51 -1.23 -2.22 23.30
N VAL A 52 -0.37 -3.19 23.58
CA VAL A 52 0.92 -3.02 24.26
C VAL A 52 2.02 -3.81 23.53
N SER A 53 3.27 -3.74 23.98
CA SER A 53 4.33 -4.57 23.39
C SER A 53 4.15 -6.07 23.73
N ALA A 54 4.76 -6.98 22.98
CA ALA A 54 4.71 -8.42 23.23
C ALA A 54 5.17 -8.79 24.65
N THR A 55 6.24 -8.17 25.13
CA THR A 55 6.75 -8.36 26.49
C THR A 55 5.78 -7.82 27.54
N ASP A 56 5.09 -6.73 27.22
CA ASP A 56 4.14 -6.08 28.11
C ASP A 56 2.85 -6.88 28.24
N VAL A 57 2.39 -7.58 27.19
CA VAL A 57 1.24 -8.52 27.29
C VAL A 57 1.51 -9.61 28.34
N VAL A 58 2.72 -10.20 28.32
CA VAL A 58 3.11 -11.22 29.32
C VAL A 58 3.13 -10.63 30.72
N SER A 59 3.69 -9.43 30.87
CA SER A 59 3.75 -8.73 32.16
C SER A 59 2.36 -8.35 32.67
N MET A 60 1.45 -7.93 31.78
CA MET A 60 0.04 -7.68 32.10
C MET A 60 -0.67 -8.95 32.58
N GLY A 61 -0.44 -10.07 31.90
CA GLY A 61 -0.97 -11.36 32.32
C GLY A 61 -0.58 -11.72 33.74
N LYS A 62 0.71 -11.58 34.09
CA LYS A 62 1.21 -11.79 35.47
C LYS A 62 0.54 -10.83 36.46
N LYS A 63 0.46 -9.53 36.12
CA LYS A 63 -0.13 -8.51 37.01
C LYS A 63 -1.62 -8.74 37.24
N LEU A 64 -2.35 -9.28 36.28
CA LEU A 64 -3.77 -9.55 36.34
C LEU A 64 -4.12 -11.00 36.76
N GLY A 65 -3.12 -11.82 37.05
CA GLY A 65 -3.33 -13.21 37.40
C GLY A 65 -3.88 -14.09 36.26
N THR A 66 -3.74 -13.64 35.02
CA THR A 66 -4.28 -14.29 33.83
C THR A 66 -3.17 -14.77 32.91
N LYS A 67 -3.20 -16.02 32.47
CA LYS A 67 -2.21 -16.54 31.50
C LYS A 67 -2.46 -15.97 30.12
N PRO A 68 -1.41 -15.46 29.43
CA PRO A 68 -1.52 -15.07 28.03
C PRO A 68 -1.87 -16.27 27.15
N VAL A 69 -2.76 -16.05 26.20
CA VAL A 69 -3.14 -17.03 25.16
C VAL A 69 -2.56 -16.54 23.84
N THR A 70 -2.09 -17.44 22.99
CA THR A 70 -1.65 -17.11 21.64
C THR A 70 -2.82 -17.27 20.68
N VAL A 71 -3.15 -16.20 19.96
CA VAL A 71 -4.17 -16.21 18.91
C VAL A 71 -3.49 -15.79 17.60
N GLY A 72 -3.40 -16.69 16.65
CA GLY A 72 -2.53 -16.52 15.50
C GLY A 72 -1.08 -16.33 15.94
N SER A 73 -0.42 -15.29 15.45
CA SER A 73 0.97 -14.96 15.82
C SER A 73 1.10 -14.09 17.05
N LYS A 74 -0.01 -13.75 17.76
CA LYS A 74 0.01 -12.72 18.82
C LYS A 74 -0.42 -13.26 20.18
N LYS A 75 0.22 -12.72 21.22
CA LYS A 75 -0.19 -12.96 22.58
C LYS A 75 -1.31 -12.00 22.98
N ILE A 76 -2.33 -12.53 23.65
CA ILE A 76 -3.43 -11.77 24.22
C ILE A 76 -3.66 -12.18 25.68
N VAL A 77 -4.22 -11.24 26.44
CA VAL A 77 -4.70 -11.46 27.80
C VAL A 77 -6.09 -10.88 27.90
N ASP A 78 -7.10 -11.73 28.10
CA ASP A 78 -8.47 -11.32 28.37
C ASP A 78 -8.68 -11.23 29.88
N PHE A 79 -9.34 -10.16 30.30
CA PHE A 79 -9.60 -9.89 31.72
C PHE A 79 -10.96 -9.23 31.89
N THR A 80 -11.72 -9.64 32.90
CA THR A 80 -12.96 -8.96 33.27
C THR A 80 -12.75 -8.25 34.60
N THR A 81 -13.02 -6.94 34.65
CA THR A 81 -12.91 -6.17 35.89
C THR A 81 -14.02 -6.58 36.89
N ALA A 82 -13.84 -6.23 38.17
CA ALA A 82 -14.87 -6.43 39.18
C ALA A 82 -16.21 -5.75 38.82
N SER A 83 -16.15 -4.63 38.09
CA SER A 83 -17.32 -3.92 37.55
C SER A 83 -17.91 -4.54 36.28
N GLY A 84 -17.42 -5.71 35.82
CA GLY A 84 -17.94 -6.43 34.66
C GLY A 84 -17.44 -5.96 33.29
N TYR A 85 -16.48 -5.02 33.23
CA TYR A 85 -15.92 -4.59 31.97
C TYR A 85 -14.97 -5.64 31.40
N LYS A 86 -15.17 -6.06 30.15
CA LYS A 86 -14.28 -6.97 29.44
C LYS A 86 -13.11 -6.20 28.83
N LEU A 87 -11.89 -6.58 29.16
CA LEU A 87 -10.64 -5.98 28.67
C LEU A 87 -9.85 -7.04 27.91
N ARG A 88 -9.25 -6.65 26.81
CA ARG A 88 -8.27 -7.44 26.10
C ARG A 88 -6.95 -6.66 25.99
N PHE A 89 -5.92 -7.16 26.61
CA PHE A 89 -4.56 -6.71 26.35
C PHE A 89 -3.99 -7.56 25.21
N ARG A 90 -3.56 -6.91 24.15
CA ARG A 90 -3.01 -7.62 22.99
C ARG A 90 -1.69 -7.04 22.55
N GLU A 91 -0.89 -7.89 21.93
CA GLU A 91 0.32 -7.46 21.26
C GLU A 91 0.02 -6.49 20.13
N SER A 92 0.66 -5.32 20.17
CA SER A 92 0.59 -4.35 19.08
C SER A 92 1.24 -4.93 17.83
N SER A 93 0.57 -4.84 16.69
CA SER A 93 1.12 -5.22 15.39
C SER A 93 2.27 -4.35 14.93
N LYS A 94 2.52 -3.22 15.62
CA LYS A 94 3.67 -2.36 15.37
C LYS A 94 4.67 -2.51 16.51
N LYS A 95 5.95 -2.72 16.18
CA LYS A 95 7.03 -2.38 17.09
C LYS A 95 6.72 -0.99 17.64
N ALA A 96 6.58 -0.88 18.97
CA ALA A 96 6.32 0.40 19.62
C ALA A 96 7.44 1.36 19.23
N GLY A 97 7.17 2.28 18.34
CA GLY A 97 8.17 3.23 17.83
C GLY A 97 8.09 3.57 16.34
N SER A 98 7.54 2.72 15.48
CA SER A 98 7.40 3.11 14.07
C SER A 98 6.06 3.83 13.84
N LYS A 99 5.94 5.11 14.24
CA LYS A 99 5.04 6.00 13.52
C LYS A 99 5.53 6.01 12.07
N ALA A 100 4.62 5.82 11.10
CA ALA A 100 4.93 6.28 9.75
C ALA A 100 5.43 7.73 9.90
N PRO A 101 6.54 8.11 9.27
CA PRO A 101 7.02 9.47 9.36
C PRO A 101 5.88 10.40 8.98
N ASP A 102 5.79 11.55 9.63
CA ASP A 102 4.84 12.58 9.19
C ASP A 102 5.19 13.06 7.78
N ALA A 103 4.27 13.74 7.14
CA ALA A 103 4.48 14.21 5.76
C ALA A 103 5.72 15.11 5.61
N LYS A 104 6.06 15.89 6.67
CA LYS A 104 7.24 16.75 6.69
C LYS A 104 8.53 15.94 6.69
N THR A 105 8.62 14.95 7.56
CA THR A 105 9.76 14.03 7.64
C THR A 105 9.92 13.24 6.35
N THR A 106 8.83 12.73 5.77
CA THR A 106 8.85 12.05 4.47
C THR A 106 9.41 12.97 3.37
N ALA A 107 8.94 14.22 3.30
CA ALA A 107 9.44 15.18 2.32
C ALA A 107 10.94 15.50 2.49
N MET A 108 11.44 15.58 3.73
CA MET A 108 12.88 15.76 3.99
C MET A 108 13.68 14.54 3.52
N GLN A 109 13.19 13.32 3.77
CA GLN A 109 13.82 12.08 3.33
C GLN A 109 13.91 11.96 1.81
N GLU A 110 12.83 12.35 1.11
CA GLU A 110 12.78 12.34 -0.34
C GLU A 110 13.69 13.42 -0.96
N LYS A 111 13.73 14.63 -0.37
CA LYS A 111 14.68 15.68 -0.76
C LYS A 111 16.13 15.27 -0.56
N ALA A 112 16.43 14.59 0.54
CA ALA A 112 17.75 14.06 0.80
C ALA A 112 18.15 13.00 -0.24
N SER A 113 17.22 12.12 -0.64
CA SER A 113 17.47 11.17 -1.75
C SER A 113 17.78 11.91 -3.06
N ALA A 114 16.99 12.92 -3.42
CA ALA A 114 17.23 13.73 -4.62
C ALA A 114 18.62 14.35 -4.62
N TYR A 115 19.02 14.98 -3.51
CA TYR A 115 20.34 15.58 -3.35
C TYR A 115 21.46 14.55 -3.49
N ILE A 116 21.34 13.39 -2.86
CA ILE A 116 22.35 12.33 -2.95
C ILE A 116 22.51 11.81 -4.37
N PHE A 117 21.39 11.64 -5.10
CA PHE A 117 21.43 11.18 -6.48
C PHE A 117 22.16 12.20 -7.37
N GLU A 118 21.87 13.48 -7.18
CA GLU A 118 22.57 14.57 -7.87
C GLU A 118 24.05 14.61 -7.52
N TYR A 119 24.38 14.53 -6.24
CA TYR A 119 25.75 14.54 -5.75
C TYR A 119 26.60 13.39 -6.31
N VAL A 120 26.08 12.16 -6.29
CA VAL A 120 26.85 11.00 -6.77
C VAL A 120 27.01 10.97 -8.28
N LEU A 121 26.09 11.57 -9.04
CA LEU A 121 26.21 11.63 -10.50
C LEU A 121 27.10 12.79 -10.96
N ASN A 122 27.10 13.94 -10.28
CA ASN A 122 27.82 15.14 -10.71
C ASN A 122 29.21 15.27 -10.07
N GLU A 123 29.29 15.07 -8.75
CA GLU A 123 30.50 15.41 -8.00
C GLU A 123 31.41 14.21 -7.80
N ARG A 124 30.82 13.02 -7.59
CA ARG A 124 31.62 11.85 -7.23
C ARG A 124 31.87 10.88 -8.39
N SER A 125 30.88 10.65 -9.22
CA SER A 125 30.90 9.71 -10.37
C SER A 125 31.19 8.22 -10.01
N THR A 126 31.40 7.92 -8.74
CA THR A 126 31.66 6.56 -8.23
C THR A 126 30.83 6.26 -6.98
N SER A 127 30.57 4.97 -6.74
CA SER A 127 29.84 4.57 -5.53
C SER A 127 30.70 4.68 -4.28
N PHE A 128 30.07 4.96 -3.14
CA PHE A 128 30.67 4.77 -1.83
C PHE A 128 30.89 3.27 -1.57
N LYS A 129 32.04 2.90 -1.02
CA LYS A 129 32.39 1.52 -0.70
C LYS A 129 31.63 1.03 0.54
N SER A 130 31.39 1.93 1.51
CA SER A 130 30.70 1.63 2.77
C SER A 130 29.85 2.79 3.24
N GLU A 131 28.90 2.53 4.14
CA GLU A 131 28.12 3.57 4.84
C GLU A 131 29.02 4.51 5.63
N LYS A 132 30.12 3.98 6.20
CA LYS A 132 31.12 4.76 6.91
C LYS A 132 31.79 5.78 5.99
N GLU A 133 32.23 5.36 4.82
CA GLU A 133 32.83 6.28 3.82
C GLU A 133 31.82 7.37 3.42
N MET A 134 30.54 7.03 3.28
CA MET A 134 29.49 7.98 2.98
C MET A 134 29.29 8.99 4.13
N SER A 135 29.30 8.51 5.37
CA SER A 135 29.15 9.36 6.57
C SER A 135 30.38 10.26 6.83
N GLU A 136 31.55 9.90 6.34
CA GLU A 136 32.79 10.66 6.46
C GLU A 136 32.95 11.73 5.36
N ASP A 137 32.10 11.71 4.34
CA ASP A 137 32.11 12.74 3.29
C ASP A 137 31.52 14.06 3.83
N LYS A 138 32.42 14.98 4.17
CA LYS A 138 32.06 16.25 4.84
C LYS A 138 31.16 17.14 3.99
N VAL A 139 31.31 17.13 2.66
CA VAL A 139 30.51 17.97 1.75
C VAL A 139 29.10 17.41 1.68
N LEU A 140 28.99 16.10 1.45
CA LEU A 140 27.71 15.40 1.41
C LEU A 140 26.96 15.57 2.73
N MET A 141 27.60 15.23 3.87
CA MET A 141 26.94 15.24 5.18
C MET A 141 26.50 16.61 5.63
N LYS A 142 27.31 17.66 5.40
CA LYS A 142 26.92 19.05 5.71
C LYS A 142 25.59 19.42 5.03
N ASN A 143 25.43 19.08 3.77
CA ASN A 143 24.23 19.40 3.02
C ASN A 143 23.05 18.46 3.39
N LEU A 144 23.32 17.18 3.63
CA LEU A 144 22.29 16.23 4.09
C LEU A 144 21.69 16.65 5.43
N ILE A 145 22.50 17.03 6.40
CA ILE A 145 22.05 17.51 7.73
C ILE A 145 21.20 18.78 7.56
N SER A 146 21.56 19.66 6.64
CA SER A 146 20.77 20.85 6.32
C SER A 146 19.37 20.50 5.75
N ILE A 147 19.26 19.43 4.97
CA ILE A 147 18.00 18.97 4.36
C ILE A 147 17.18 18.11 5.35
N TYR A 148 17.84 17.20 6.03
CA TYR A 148 17.27 16.25 6.96
C TYR A 148 18.12 16.18 8.25
N PRO A 149 17.84 17.04 9.26
CA PRO A 149 18.67 17.18 10.46
C PRO A 149 18.91 15.89 11.22
N ASP A 150 17.92 15.00 11.24
CA ASP A 150 17.99 13.72 11.98
C ASP A 150 18.61 12.58 11.16
N VAL A 151 19.32 12.87 10.07
CA VAL A 151 19.84 11.85 9.15
C VAL A 151 20.82 10.89 9.83
N GLU A 152 21.67 11.39 10.71
CA GLU A 152 22.69 10.60 11.41
C GLU A 152 22.09 9.66 12.47
N ASP A 153 21.02 10.11 13.13
CA ASP A 153 20.31 9.32 14.15
C ASP A 153 19.25 8.36 13.53
N SER A 154 19.13 8.37 12.23
CA SER A 154 18.15 7.58 11.49
C SER A 154 18.80 6.44 10.71
N ASP A 155 18.05 5.38 10.47
CA ASP A 155 18.47 4.30 9.57
C ASP A 155 18.38 4.71 8.07
N TRP A 156 18.13 6.00 7.77
CA TRP A 156 18.04 6.51 6.41
C TRP A 156 19.40 6.65 5.72
N LEU A 157 20.49 6.85 6.46
CA LEU A 157 21.83 6.86 5.85
C LEU A 157 22.14 5.52 5.17
N SER A 158 21.76 4.41 5.82
CA SER A 158 21.85 3.06 5.24
C SER A 158 20.96 2.92 4.00
N VAL A 159 19.78 3.51 4.00
CA VAL A 159 18.87 3.52 2.84
C VAL A 159 19.52 4.26 1.68
N TYR A 160 20.04 5.46 1.92
CA TYR A 160 20.73 6.28 0.90
C TYR A 160 21.95 5.57 0.33
N PHE A 161 22.74 4.93 1.21
CA PHE A 161 23.88 4.14 0.79
C PHE A 161 23.51 2.98 -0.16
N LYS A 162 22.36 2.37 0.03
CA LYS A 162 21.88 1.31 -0.87
C LYS A 162 21.30 1.89 -2.17
N GLN A 163 20.55 2.99 -2.07
CA GLN A 163 19.88 3.63 -3.21
C GLN A 163 20.86 4.24 -4.22
N HIS A 164 21.91 4.93 -3.74
CA HIS A 164 22.85 5.61 -4.65
C HIS A 164 23.55 4.66 -5.61
N LYS A 165 23.83 3.42 -5.19
CA LYS A 165 24.46 2.40 -6.04
C LYS A 165 23.60 2.06 -7.25
N VAL A 166 22.30 1.90 -7.02
CA VAL A 166 21.35 1.63 -8.09
C VAL A 166 21.22 2.80 -9.05
N ILE A 167 21.24 4.03 -8.53
CA ILE A 167 21.18 5.24 -9.36
C ILE A 167 22.45 5.37 -10.22
N LEU A 168 23.62 5.13 -9.67
CA LEU A 168 24.88 5.12 -10.45
C LEU A 168 24.88 4.02 -11.52
N ASP A 169 24.42 2.83 -11.19
CA ASP A 169 24.30 1.72 -12.16
C ASP A 169 23.38 2.07 -13.32
N LYS A 170 22.21 2.65 -13.02
CA LYS A 170 21.19 2.95 -14.02
C LYS A 170 21.48 4.22 -14.83
N PHE A 171 22.00 5.26 -14.18
CA PHE A 171 22.10 6.61 -14.75
C PHE A 171 23.51 7.18 -14.78
N GLY A 172 24.52 6.52 -14.22
CA GLY A 172 25.91 7.02 -14.19
C GLY A 172 26.54 7.29 -15.57
N LYS A 173 25.99 6.66 -16.63
CA LYS A 173 26.39 6.90 -18.03
C LYS A 173 25.35 7.72 -18.80
N SER A 174 24.47 8.45 -18.10
CA SER A 174 23.43 9.28 -18.72
C SER A 174 23.71 10.74 -18.52
N ASN A 175 22.96 11.58 -19.23
CA ASN A 175 22.99 13.02 -19.04
C ASN A 175 22.02 13.51 -17.94
N ILE A 176 21.34 12.60 -17.24
CA ILE A 176 20.50 12.95 -16.08
C ILE A 176 21.42 13.35 -14.95
N ASN A 177 21.35 14.60 -14.55
CA ASN A 177 22.24 15.17 -13.54
C ASN A 177 21.54 16.17 -12.60
N LYS A 178 20.20 16.31 -12.72
CA LYS A 178 19.39 17.14 -11.85
C LYS A 178 18.18 16.36 -11.35
N PHE A 179 17.90 16.47 -10.04
CA PHE A 179 16.79 15.77 -9.39
C PHE A 179 15.93 16.75 -8.61
N ASP A 180 14.64 16.78 -8.94
CA ASP A 180 13.65 17.63 -8.30
C ASP A 180 12.66 16.81 -7.45
N HIS A 181 12.39 17.28 -6.23
CA HIS A 181 11.36 16.77 -5.35
C HIS A 181 10.16 17.72 -5.23
N THR A 182 10.40 19.02 -4.97
CA THR A 182 9.35 20.02 -4.71
C THR A 182 9.63 21.36 -5.40
N GLY A 183 9.34 21.50 -6.61
CA GLY A 183 9.59 22.73 -7.35
C GLY A 183 10.08 22.41 -8.75
N GLY A 184 10.56 23.40 -9.48
CA GLY A 184 11.13 23.19 -10.79
C GLY A 184 10.32 22.26 -11.67
N PHE A 185 10.89 21.15 -12.05
CA PHE A 185 10.27 20.17 -12.93
C PHE A 185 9.08 19.44 -12.28
N MET A 186 9.14 19.16 -10.98
CA MET A 186 8.02 18.51 -10.26
C MET A 186 6.75 19.37 -10.29
N ALA A 187 6.88 20.67 -10.04
CA ALA A 187 5.76 21.61 -10.10
C ALA A 187 5.20 21.72 -11.52
N PHE A 188 6.11 21.85 -12.50
CA PHE A 188 5.75 21.92 -13.92
C PHE A 188 4.92 20.72 -14.34
N ILE A 189 5.37 19.50 -14.07
CA ILE A 189 4.66 18.29 -14.50
C ILE A 189 3.30 18.14 -13.81
N GLY A 190 3.21 18.53 -12.53
CA GLY A 190 1.95 18.55 -11.79
C GLY A 190 0.92 19.51 -12.41
N ASP A 191 1.36 20.72 -12.76
CA ASP A 191 0.54 21.73 -13.41
C ASP A 191 0.12 21.32 -14.82
N LEU A 192 1.04 20.75 -15.60
CA LEU A 192 0.77 20.23 -16.94
C LEU A 192 -0.37 19.21 -16.93
N ILE A 193 -0.30 18.23 -16.02
CA ILE A 193 -1.30 17.18 -15.89
C ILE A 193 -2.63 17.74 -15.39
N LYS A 194 -2.61 18.61 -14.41
CA LYS A 194 -3.83 19.21 -13.85
C LYS A 194 -4.56 20.06 -14.88
N LYS A 195 -3.85 20.94 -15.59
CA LYS A 195 -4.45 21.89 -16.55
C LYS A 195 -5.00 21.19 -17.79
N ASN A 196 -4.31 20.17 -18.30
CA ASN A 196 -4.65 19.59 -19.60
C ASN A 196 -5.49 18.31 -19.51
N PHE A 197 -5.40 17.59 -18.38
CA PHE A 197 -6.10 16.30 -18.24
C PHE A 197 -7.03 16.24 -17.03
N GLY A 198 -7.19 17.34 -16.28
CA GLY A 198 -8.09 17.42 -15.13
C GLY A 198 -7.67 16.52 -13.95
N ILE A 199 -6.43 16.04 -13.92
CA ILE A 199 -5.92 15.16 -12.87
C ILE A 199 -5.41 16.01 -11.70
N SER A 200 -6.26 16.20 -10.69
CA SER A 200 -5.97 17.07 -9.54
C SER A 200 -4.82 16.58 -8.65
N LYS A 201 -4.62 15.27 -8.58
CA LYS A 201 -3.53 14.64 -7.82
C LYS A 201 -2.59 13.91 -8.78
N LYS A 202 -1.36 14.43 -8.94
CA LYS A 202 -0.32 13.85 -9.77
C LYS A 202 -0.12 12.35 -9.50
N ASP A 203 -0.17 11.92 -8.26
CA ASP A 203 0.05 10.53 -7.85
C ASP A 203 -0.99 9.55 -8.41
N ASN A 204 -2.17 10.06 -8.83
CA ASN A 204 -3.17 9.24 -9.51
C ASN A 204 -2.74 8.86 -10.94
N TRP A 205 -1.80 9.59 -11.50
CA TRP A 205 -1.24 9.35 -12.83
C TRP A 205 0.20 8.82 -12.74
N ASN A 206 1.05 9.43 -11.92
CA ASN A 206 2.45 9.04 -11.74
C ASN A 206 2.87 9.23 -10.28
N PRO A 207 3.20 8.15 -9.56
CA PRO A 207 3.57 8.20 -8.15
C PRO A 207 5.04 8.55 -7.92
N ALA A 208 5.72 9.17 -8.88
CA ALA A 208 7.09 9.59 -8.71
C ALA A 208 7.22 10.63 -7.59
N ASP A 209 8.07 10.32 -6.63
CA ASP A 209 8.40 11.19 -5.51
C ASP A 209 9.52 12.18 -5.92
N ILE A 210 10.34 11.78 -6.89
CA ILE A 210 11.47 12.56 -7.44
C ILE A 210 11.44 12.48 -8.96
N TRP A 211 11.86 13.56 -9.63
CA TRP A 211 12.09 13.58 -11.06
C TRP A 211 13.57 13.86 -11.37
N GLY A 212 14.21 12.91 -12.06
CA GLY A 212 15.54 13.09 -12.64
C GLY A 212 15.43 13.61 -14.08
N VAL A 213 16.14 14.67 -14.40
CA VAL A 213 16.16 15.29 -15.73
C VAL A 213 17.59 15.61 -16.17
N VAL A 214 17.79 15.77 -17.48
CA VAL A 214 19.03 16.32 -18.03
C VAL A 214 19.24 17.75 -17.52
N GLY A 215 20.49 18.19 -17.38
CA GLY A 215 20.85 19.46 -16.72
C GLY A 215 20.12 20.70 -17.22
N ASP A 216 19.85 20.79 -18.50
CA ASP A 216 18.94 21.81 -19.05
C ASP A 216 17.54 21.21 -19.22
N SER A 217 16.71 21.30 -18.17
CA SER A 217 15.33 20.83 -18.19
C SER A 217 14.43 21.61 -19.16
N LYS A 218 14.87 22.78 -19.67
CA LYS A 218 14.07 23.63 -20.58
C LYS A 218 13.70 22.91 -21.87
N GLN A 219 14.62 22.13 -22.44
CA GLN A 219 14.33 21.35 -23.65
C GLN A 219 13.32 20.24 -23.39
N VAL A 220 13.43 19.57 -22.25
CA VAL A 220 12.45 18.55 -21.83
C VAL A 220 11.07 19.17 -21.64
N ILE A 221 11.00 20.30 -20.90
CA ILE A 221 9.77 21.06 -20.68
C ILE A 221 9.14 21.46 -22.02
N LYS A 222 9.91 22.09 -22.90
CA LYS A 222 9.43 22.53 -24.22
C LYS A 222 8.88 21.37 -25.06
N THR A 223 9.53 20.20 -25.00
CA THR A 223 9.06 19.02 -25.74
C THR A 223 7.74 18.49 -25.17
N LEU A 224 7.60 18.44 -23.84
CA LEU A 224 6.37 18.01 -23.19
C LEU A 224 5.24 19.00 -23.44
N GLU A 225 5.49 20.30 -23.37
CA GLU A 225 4.51 21.34 -23.70
C GLU A 225 4.07 21.24 -25.16
N LYS A 226 4.99 21.10 -26.11
CA LYS A 226 4.67 20.92 -27.52
C LYS A 226 3.81 19.68 -27.75
N THR A 227 4.09 18.60 -27.03
CA THR A 227 3.31 17.37 -27.11
C THR A 227 1.85 17.58 -26.66
N VAL A 228 1.65 18.40 -25.63
CA VAL A 228 0.32 18.66 -25.05
C VAL A 228 -0.43 19.76 -25.81
N PHE A 229 0.28 20.81 -26.27
CA PHE A 229 -0.35 21.99 -26.89
C PHE A 229 -0.18 22.07 -28.41
N GLY A 230 0.63 21.19 -28.98
CA GLY A 230 1.12 21.35 -30.37
C GLY A 230 0.21 20.86 -31.48
N SER A 231 -0.95 20.25 -31.19
CA SER A 231 -1.90 19.83 -32.21
C SER A 231 -3.29 20.43 -31.98
N LYS A 232 -4.04 20.61 -33.08
CA LYS A 232 -5.43 21.09 -33.05
C LYS A 232 -6.42 20.04 -32.55
N ASP A 233 -6.00 18.78 -32.51
CA ASP A 233 -6.82 17.67 -32.01
C ASP A 233 -6.57 17.46 -30.51
N SER A 234 -7.58 17.01 -29.79
CA SER A 234 -7.52 16.77 -28.36
C SER A 234 -6.40 15.80 -28.02
N GLN A 235 -5.33 16.31 -27.41
CA GLN A 235 -4.20 15.50 -26.98
C GLN A 235 -4.64 14.51 -25.92
N THR A 236 -4.20 13.28 -26.03
CA THR A 236 -4.50 12.25 -25.04
C THR A 236 -3.34 12.10 -24.05
N ILE A 237 -3.67 11.73 -22.84
CA ILE A 237 -2.66 11.41 -21.83
C ILE A 237 -1.74 10.26 -22.27
N SER A 238 -2.24 9.37 -23.15
CA SER A 238 -1.44 8.28 -23.71
C SER A 238 -0.33 8.78 -24.64
N GLN A 239 -0.55 9.88 -25.36
CA GLN A 239 0.47 10.52 -26.20
C GLN A 239 1.58 11.13 -25.31
N LEU A 240 1.20 11.84 -24.26
CA LEU A 240 2.16 12.35 -23.28
C LEU A 240 3.00 11.21 -22.69
N ASN A 241 2.34 10.13 -22.25
CA ASN A 241 3.03 8.96 -21.71
C ASN A 241 3.97 8.30 -22.74
N ALA A 242 3.60 8.29 -24.02
CA ALA A 242 4.46 7.76 -25.07
C ALA A 242 5.75 8.57 -25.23
N VAL A 243 5.63 9.91 -25.25
CA VAL A 243 6.80 10.81 -25.32
C VAL A 243 7.68 10.64 -24.07
N MET A 244 7.08 10.55 -22.89
CA MET A 244 7.84 10.35 -21.66
C MET A 244 8.53 8.98 -21.61
N ARG A 245 7.93 7.91 -22.15
CA ARG A 245 8.58 6.61 -22.33
C ARG A 245 9.80 6.71 -23.24
N GLY A 246 9.68 7.45 -24.34
CA GLY A 246 10.82 7.76 -25.23
C GLY A 246 11.95 8.46 -24.48
N MET A 247 11.64 9.52 -23.75
CA MET A 247 12.63 10.26 -22.95
C MET A 247 13.25 9.38 -21.84
N TYR A 248 12.49 8.48 -21.23
CA TYR A 248 13.03 7.54 -20.26
C TYR A 248 14.04 6.59 -20.91
N LYS A 249 13.71 5.99 -22.06
CA LYS A 249 14.61 5.09 -22.81
C LYS A 249 15.89 5.81 -23.25
N GLU A 250 15.78 7.07 -23.63
CA GLU A 250 16.91 7.93 -23.97
C GLU A 250 17.67 8.47 -22.75
N LYS A 251 17.24 8.11 -21.55
CA LYS A 251 17.80 8.59 -20.28
C LYS A 251 17.85 10.13 -20.17
N LYS A 252 16.80 10.79 -20.64
CA LYS A 252 16.61 12.25 -20.56
C LYS A 252 15.69 12.68 -19.42
N LEU A 253 14.77 11.78 -19.03
CA LEU A 253 13.76 12.02 -18.00
C LEU A 253 13.45 10.72 -17.28
N VAL A 254 13.39 10.76 -15.95
CA VAL A 254 12.93 9.65 -15.13
C VAL A 254 12.11 10.12 -13.93
N GLY A 255 10.93 9.56 -13.76
CA GLY A 255 10.19 9.65 -12.50
C GLY A 255 10.61 8.52 -11.59
N ILE A 256 10.89 8.80 -10.33
CA ILE A 256 11.35 7.81 -9.34
C ILE A 256 10.40 7.79 -8.16
N SER A 257 9.75 6.63 -7.92
CA SER A 257 9.00 6.39 -6.69
C SER A 257 9.90 5.72 -5.66
N LEU A 258 10.06 6.36 -4.51
CA LEU A 258 10.96 5.91 -3.45
C LEU A 258 10.21 5.03 -2.43
N LYS A 259 10.92 4.01 -1.97
CA LYS A 259 10.48 3.24 -0.79
C LYS A 259 11.67 3.03 0.13
N LYS A 260 11.39 2.95 1.43
CA LYS A 260 12.42 2.61 2.40
C LYS A 260 12.96 1.21 2.12
N VAL A 261 14.26 1.11 1.86
CA VAL A 261 14.92 -0.17 1.59
C VAL A 261 15.06 -0.95 2.89
N SER A 262 14.38 -2.08 3.00
CA SER A 262 14.47 -2.99 4.15
C SER A 262 15.43 -4.16 3.92
N GLY A 263 15.78 -4.46 2.68
CA GLY A 263 16.69 -5.53 2.29
C GLY A 263 18.18 -5.18 2.40
N LYS A 264 19.05 -6.13 2.07
CA LYS A 264 20.51 -5.93 2.05
C LYS A 264 20.95 -4.94 0.95
N GLN A 265 20.20 -4.83 -0.13
CA GLN A 265 20.46 -3.92 -1.24
C GLN A 265 19.15 -3.33 -1.76
N ALA A 266 19.24 -2.17 -2.41
CA ALA A 266 18.12 -1.57 -3.10
C ALA A 266 17.87 -2.26 -4.44
N LEU A 267 16.61 -2.29 -4.86
CA LEU A 267 16.17 -2.86 -6.12
C LEU A 267 15.53 -1.78 -6.98
N TRP A 268 15.64 -1.93 -8.30
CA TRP A 268 15.01 -1.09 -9.29
C TRP A 268 13.98 -1.87 -10.08
N GLN A 269 12.78 -1.34 -10.18
CA GLN A 269 11.72 -1.91 -10.99
C GLN A 269 11.07 -0.83 -11.86
N GLU A 270 10.93 -1.12 -13.13
CA GLU A 270 10.34 -0.22 -14.12
C GLU A 270 8.84 -0.43 -14.22
N TYR A 271 8.10 0.67 -14.36
CA TYR A 271 6.65 0.67 -14.46
C TYR A 271 6.19 1.53 -15.63
N ASN A 272 5.29 1.01 -16.44
CA ASN A 272 4.70 1.69 -17.60
C ASN A 272 5.74 2.17 -18.63
N ILE A 273 6.89 1.53 -18.68
CA ILE A 273 7.99 1.84 -19.62
C ILE A 273 7.78 1.09 -20.94
N GLU A 274 7.47 -0.19 -20.87
CA GLU A 274 7.15 -0.99 -22.04
C GLU A 274 5.65 -0.98 -22.28
N LYS A 275 5.26 -0.78 -23.52
CA LYS A 275 3.87 -0.89 -23.93
C LYS A 275 3.61 -2.34 -24.32
N LEU A 276 2.65 -2.98 -23.66
CA LEU A 276 2.09 -4.23 -24.16
C LEU A 276 1.19 -3.92 -25.34
N THR A 277 1.39 -4.61 -26.44
CA THR A 277 0.52 -4.51 -27.60
C THR A 277 -0.73 -5.35 -27.40
N LEU A 278 -1.85 -4.93 -28.00
CA LEU A 278 -3.11 -5.69 -27.95
C LEU A 278 -2.92 -7.09 -28.57
N ASP A 279 -2.05 -7.18 -29.57
CA ASP A 279 -1.72 -8.45 -30.25
C ASP A 279 -1.15 -9.51 -29.31
N GLU A 280 -0.50 -9.09 -28.22
CA GLU A 280 -0.01 -10.01 -27.19
C GLU A 280 -1.13 -10.56 -26.30
N ILE A 281 -2.34 -10.01 -26.34
CA ILE A 281 -3.47 -10.41 -25.50
C ILE A 281 -4.24 -11.58 -26.11
N ASP A 282 -4.35 -11.65 -27.41
CA ASP A 282 -5.05 -12.74 -28.11
C ASP A 282 -4.41 -14.12 -27.86
N GLU A 283 -3.16 -14.15 -27.42
CA GLU A 283 -2.47 -15.38 -27.03
C GLU A 283 -2.73 -15.80 -25.57
N TYR A 284 -3.52 -15.04 -24.78
CA TYR A 284 -3.65 -15.24 -23.35
C TYR A 284 -4.71 -16.27 -22.97
N LYS A 285 -4.36 -17.54 -23.12
CA LYS A 285 -5.03 -18.60 -22.38
C LYS A 285 -4.25 -18.91 -21.10
N PHE A 286 -4.93 -18.84 -19.97
CA PHE A 286 -4.34 -19.13 -18.66
C PHE A 286 -4.82 -20.48 -18.17
N PRO A 287 -4.14 -21.60 -18.51
CA PRO A 287 -4.56 -22.93 -18.08
C PRO A 287 -4.49 -23.10 -16.56
N LYS A 288 -3.69 -22.28 -15.89
CA LYS A 288 -3.51 -22.29 -14.45
C LYS A 288 -3.72 -20.92 -13.85
N ILE A 289 -4.62 -20.84 -12.89
CA ILE A 289 -4.94 -19.63 -12.11
C ILE A 289 -4.85 -20.01 -10.64
N ASP A 290 -3.85 -19.46 -9.94
CA ASP A 290 -3.65 -19.64 -8.51
C ASP A 290 -4.11 -18.39 -7.79
N ILE A 291 -4.96 -18.54 -6.77
CA ILE A 291 -5.46 -17.45 -5.95
C ILE A 291 -5.00 -17.70 -4.50
N GLU A 292 -4.34 -16.72 -3.92
CA GLU A 292 -3.90 -16.67 -2.53
C GLU A 292 -4.61 -15.49 -1.87
N ILE A 293 -5.54 -15.75 -0.98
CA ILE A 293 -6.25 -14.70 -0.25
C ILE A 293 -5.74 -14.61 1.17
N ASN A 294 -5.31 -13.41 1.57
CA ASN A 294 -4.78 -13.15 2.89
C ASN A 294 -5.84 -12.50 3.77
N LEU A 295 -6.34 -13.25 4.73
CA LEU A 295 -7.43 -12.87 5.64
C LEU A 295 -7.00 -12.80 7.11
N SER A 296 -5.71 -13.04 7.38
CA SER A 296 -5.14 -12.85 8.71
C SER A 296 -5.12 -11.36 9.11
N ASP A 297 -4.76 -11.09 10.35
CA ASP A 297 -4.58 -9.73 10.86
C ASP A 297 -3.33 -9.03 10.29
N ASN A 298 -2.62 -9.65 9.35
CA ASN A 298 -1.49 -9.06 8.66
C ASN A 298 -1.95 -7.98 7.67
N MET A 299 -1.71 -6.73 8.03
CA MET A 299 -2.18 -5.56 7.31
C MET A 299 -1.47 -5.29 5.99
N THR A 300 -0.34 -5.92 5.74
CA THR A 300 0.50 -5.65 4.57
C THR A 300 0.28 -6.63 3.43
N GLN A 301 -0.44 -7.72 3.69
CA GLN A 301 -0.70 -8.73 2.68
C GLN A 301 -2.11 -8.61 2.12
N ASP A 302 -2.19 -8.63 0.82
CA ASP A 302 -3.41 -8.50 0.03
C ASP A 302 -3.65 -9.79 -0.76
N THR A 303 -4.85 -9.94 -1.31
CA THR A 303 -5.15 -11.07 -2.21
C THR A 303 -4.25 -11.01 -3.45
N LYS A 304 -3.64 -12.14 -3.78
CA LYS A 304 -2.81 -12.32 -4.97
C LYS A 304 -3.44 -13.32 -5.92
N VAL A 305 -3.46 -12.98 -7.19
CA VAL A 305 -3.92 -13.87 -8.26
C VAL A 305 -2.78 -14.04 -9.25
N LYS A 306 -2.36 -15.28 -9.46
CA LYS A 306 -1.24 -15.64 -10.34
C LYS A 306 -1.81 -16.37 -11.56
N LEU A 307 -1.83 -15.70 -12.70
CA LEU A 307 -2.25 -16.26 -13.99
C LEU A 307 -1.02 -16.82 -14.70
N ARG A 308 -1.06 -18.09 -15.12
CA ARG A 308 0.08 -18.74 -15.76
C ARG A 308 -0.31 -19.23 -17.16
N LYS A 309 0.53 -18.87 -18.15
CA LYS A 309 0.50 -19.43 -19.49
C LYS A 309 1.11 -20.84 -19.51
N MET A 310 0.94 -21.57 -20.61
CA MET A 310 1.56 -22.90 -20.80
C MET A 310 3.09 -22.87 -20.65
N ASN A 311 3.75 -21.82 -21.07
CA ASN A 311 5.21 -21.64 -20.94
C ASN A 311 5.67 -21.16 -19.54
N GLY A 312 4.79 -21.16 -18.54
CA GLY A 312 5.09 -20.76 -17.17
C GLY A 312 5.14 -19.24 -16.93
N THR A 313 5.08 -18.41 -17.99
CA THR A 313 5.00 -16.95 -17.84
C THR A 313 3.58 -16.51 -17.58
N GLY A 314 3.37 -15.32 -17.03
CA GLY A 314 2.02 -14.86 -16.79
C GLY A 314 1.92 -13.52 -16.09
N TYR A 315 0.74 -13.24 -15.58
CA TYR A 315 0.40 -12.02 -14.89
C TYR A 315 0.14 -12.28 -13.42
N ASN A 316 0.44 -11.29 -12.60
CA ASN A 316 0.06 -11.31 -11.20
C ASN A 316 -0.86 -10.12 -10.93
N PHE A 317 -1.95 -10.37 -10.23
CA PHE A 317 -2.81 -9.33 -9.67
C PHE A 317 -2.63 -9.27 -8.16
N GLN A 318 -2.68 -8.06 -7.64
CA GLN A 318 -2.84 -7.79 -6.23
C GLN A 318 -4.14 -7.03 -6.04
N ILE A 319 -5.02 -7.53 -5.18
CA ILE A 319 -6.33 -6.95 -4.91
C ILE A 319 -6.31 -6.39 -3.50
N LYS A 320 -6.63 -5.12 -3.34
CA LYS A 320 -6.61 -4.43 -2.05
C LYS A 320 -7.56 -3.24 -1.99
N ALA A 321 -7.94 -2.84 -0.78
CA ALA A 321 -8.56 -1.55 -0.49
C ALA A 321 -7.94 -0.97 0.78
N ASN A 322 -7.39 0.24 0.71
CA ASN A 322 -6.57 0.76 1.79
C ASN A 322 -7.27 1.81 2.67
N THR A 323 -8.31 2.47 2.17
CA THR A 323 -8.90 3.66 2.85
C THR A 323 -10.41 3.79 2.65
N SER A 324 -11.06 2.82 2.00
CA SER A 324 -12.49 2.87 1.71
C SER A 324 -13.23 1.79 2.49
N THR A 325 -14.42 2.12 2.94
CA THR A 325 -15.39 1.20 3.52
C THR A 325 -16.42 0.72 2.48
N GLU A 326 -16.25 1.16 1.22
CA GLU A 326 -17.12 0.80 0.11
C GLU A 326 -16.38 -0.07 -0.91
N PHE A 327 -17.09 -0.96 -1.57
CA PHE A 327 -16.53 -1.81 -2.63
C PHE A 327 -15.87 -1.00 -3.76
N SER A 328 -16.36 0.22 -4.02
CA SER A 328 -15.73 1.15 -4.96
C SER A 328 -14.28 1.52 -4.64
N GLY A 329 -13.84 1.27 -3.43
CA GLY A 329 -12.44 1.45 -2.99
C GLY A 329 -11.52 0.29 -3.31
N LEU A 330 -12.05 -0.84 -3.78
CA LEU A 330 -11.24 -2.00 -4.17
C LEU A 330 -10.38 -1.66 -5.38
N LYS A 331 -9.13 -2.10 -5.37
CA LYS A 331 -8.14 -1.82 -6.41
C LYS A 331 -7.53 -3.12 -6.90
N TRP A 332 -7.38 -3.21 -8.21
CA TRP A 332 -6.68 -4.30 -8.88
C TRP A 332 -5.39 -3.75 -9.46
N GLU A 333 -4.27 -4.21 -8.94
CA GLU A 333 -2.94 -3.86 -9.45
C GLU A 333 -2.37 -5.08 -10.15
N SER A 334 -2.08 -4.98 -11.44
CA SER A 334 -1.46 -6.08 -12.20
C SER A 334 0.01 -5.80 -12.46
N THR A 335 0.82 -6.87 -12.48
CA THR A 335 2.21 -6.83 -12.91
C THR A 335 2.36 -7.78 -14.09
N PRO A 336 2.08 -7.34 -15.31
CA PRO A 336 2.37 -8.11 -16.51
C PRO A 336 3.87 -8.26 -16.68
N LYS A 337 4.29 -9.30 -17.39
CA LYS A 337 5.72 -9.54 -17.67
C LYS A 337 6.30 -8.35 -18.44
N GLY A 338 7.34 -7.73 -17.92
CA GLY A 338 8.05 -6.62 -18.56
C GLY A 338 7.37 -5.26 -18.47
N ALA A 339 6.14 -5.16 -17.98
CA ALA A 339 5.43 -3.91 -17.81
C ALA A 339 5.13 -3.63 -16.34
N GLY A 340 4.95 -2.37 -16.01
CA GLY A 340 4.61 -1.96 -14.66
C GLY A 340 3.20 -2.34 -14.24
N ALA A 341 2.91 -2.19 -12.95
CA ALA A 341 1.60 -2.45 -12.41
C ALA A 341 0.56 -1.48 -12.99
N ALA A 342 -0.50 -2.02 -13.55
CA ALA A 342 -1.67 -1.25 -13.88
C ALA A 342 -2.54 -1.13 -12.64
N ARG A 343 -2.80 0.10 -12.18
CA ARG A 343 -3.63 0.34 -11.01
C ARG A 343 -5.10 0.32 -11.38
N GLY A 344 -5.87 -0.53 -10.74
CA GLY A 344 -7.32 -0.44 -10.73
C GLY A 344 -7.78 0.81 -10.00
N GLY A 345 -8.82 1.47 -10.45
CA GLY A 345 -9.45 2.60 -9.80
C GLY A 345 -10.96 2.55 -10.01
N LYS A 346 -11.67 3.61 -9.63
CA LYS A 346 -13.14 3.63 -9.68
C LYS A 346 -13.74 3.22 -11.04
N ALA A 347 -13.14 3.67 -12.14
CA ALA A 347 -13.60 3.29 -13.47
C ALA A 347 -13.43 1.78 -13.76
N GLN A 348 -12.44 1.16 -13.18
CA GLN A 348 -12.18 -0.25 -13.34
C GLN A 348 -13.12 -1.11 -12.48
N VAL A 349 -13.53 -0.62 -11.31
CA VAL A 349 -14.57 -1.28 -10.49
C VAL A 349 -15.85 -1.46 -11.30
N ASP A 350 -16.30 -0.43 -11.97
CA ASP A 350 -17.52 -0.51 -12.80
C ASP A 350 -17.39 -1.54 -13.92
N SER A 351 -16.20 -1.60 -14.56
CA SER A 351 -15.91 -2.60 -15.60
C SER A 351 -15.85 -4.03 -15.02
N VAL A 352 -15.27 -4.20 -13.84
CA VAL A 352 -15.21 -5.51 -13.17
C VAL A 352 -16.61 -5.99 -12.75
N ILE A 353 -17.45 -5.08 -12.30
CA ILE A 353 -18.86 -5.39 -11.99
C ILE A 353 -19.58 -5.82 -13.27
N ALA A 354 -19.40 -5.11 -14.38
CA ALA A 354 -19.99 -5.50 -15.66
C ALA A 354 -19.53 -6.91 -16.09
N LEU A 355 -18.24 -7.23 -15.96
CA LEU A 355 -17.75 -8.59 -16.24
C LEU A 355 -18.38 -9.67 -15.32
N LEU A 356 -18.65 -9.34 -14.08
CA LEU A 356 -19.35 -10.26 -13.18
C LEU A 356 -20.81 -10.43 -13.59
N ASP A 357 -21.48 -9.33 -13.99
CA ASP A 357 -22.86 -9.34 -14.47
C ASP A 357 -22.99 -10.15 -15.77
N ASP A 358 -22.07 -10.01 -16.70
CA ASP A 358 -22.00 -10.78 -17.95
C ASP A 358 -21.87 -12.29 -17.69
N ASN A 359 -21.31 -12.67 -16.56
CA ASN A 359 -21.24 -14.05 -16.09
C ASN A 359 -22.42 -14.46 -15.19
N ASN A 360 -23.51 -13.70 -15.18
CA ASN A 360 -24.68 -13.91 -14.30
C ASN A 360 -24.34 -13.94 -12.80
N LYS A 361 -23.31 -13.19 -12.41
CA LYS A 361 -22.84 -13.09 -11.03
C LYS A 361 -23.01 -11.68 -10.50
N SER A 362 -24.24 -11.14 -10.62
CA SER A 362 -24.51 -9.75 -10.26
C SER A 362 -23.91 -9.38 -8.90
N PHE A 363 -23.27 -8.24 -8.87
CA PHE A 363 -22.62 -7.72 -7.69
C PHE A 363 -23.26 -6.38 -7.33
N GLU A 364 -24.09 -6.36 -6.30
CA GLU A 364 -24.75 -5.14 -5.86
C GLU A 364 -23.76 -4.13 -5.30
N LYS A 365 -23.33 -3.23 -6.16
CA LYS A 365 -22.34 -2.19 -5.88
C LYS A 365 -22.78 -1.22 -4.79
N ASN A 366 -24.06 -0.85 -4.80
CA ASN A 366 -24.55 0.27 -4.02
C ASN A 366 -25.32 -0.14 -2.76
N ASN A 367 -25.71 -1.41 -2.62
CA ASN A 367 -26.57 -1.86 -1.54
C ASN A 367 -25.86 -2.71 -0.51
N ARG A 368 -24.62 -3.13 -0.76
CA ARG A 368 -23.87 -3.90 0.19
C ARG A 368 -23.17 -3.01 1.18
N LYS A 369 -23.76 -2.91 2.36
CA LYS A 369 -23.10 -2.30 3.52
C LYS A 369 -22.14 -3.32 4.12
N TYR A 370 -20.86 -3.02 4.10
CA TYR A 370 -19.89 -3.76 4.89
C TYR A 370 -19.97 -3.32 6.34
N PRO A 371 -19.69 -4.21 7.30
CA PRO A 371 -19.69 -3.86 8.71
C PRO A 371 -18.79 -2.66 8.97
N GLN A 372 -19.26 -1.72 9.77
CA GLN A 372 -18.49 -0.52 10.13
C GLN A 372 -17.62 -0.75 11.37
N ASP A 373 -17.96 -1.79 12.14
CA ASP A 373 -17.29 -2.12 13.38
C ASP A 373 -17.39 -3.63 13.72
N ALA A 374 -16.71 -4.04 14.79
CA ALA A 374 -16.67 -5.41 15.23
C ALA A 374 -18.07 -5.95 15.63
N THR A 375 -18.98 -5.11 16.11
CA THR A 375 -20.31 -5.54 16.53
C THR A 375 -21.21 -5.84 15.31
N GLU A 376 -21.18 -4.93 14.32
CA GLU A 376 -21.87 -5.20 13.05
C GLU A 376 -21.30 -6.44 12.36
N PHE A 377 -19.98 -6.62 12.41
CA PHE A 377 -19.37 -7.83 11.88
C PHE A 377 -19.83 -9.07 12.64
N SER A 378 -19.78 -9.07 13.97
CA SER A 378 -20.20 -10.21 14.80
C SER A 378 -21.66 -10.59 14.55
N SER A 379 -22.54 -9.59 14.35
CA SER A 379 -23.96 -9.82 14.01
C SER A 379 -24.16 -10.47 12.64
N ASN A 380 -23.22 -10.31 11.73
CA ASN A 380 -23.26 -10.85 10.37
C ASN A 380 -22.16 -11.92 10.12
N SER A 381 -21.42 -12.31 11.15
CA SER A 381 -20.23 -13.14 11.04
C SER A 381 -20.50 -14.49 10.38
N GLN A 382 -21.67 -15.08 10.61
CA GLN A 382 -22.04 -16.35 10.02
C GLN A 382 -22.02 -16.30 8.49
N THR A 383 -22.55 -15.24 7.89
CA THR A 383 -22.50 -15.04 6.42
C THR A 383 -21.07 -15.02 5.89
N TYR A 384 -20.17 -14.31 6.56
CA TYR A 384 -18.78 -14.24 6.15
C TYR A 384 -18.00 -15.54 6.44
N LYS A 385 -18.31 -16.25 7.52
CA LYS A 385 -17.78 -17.59 7.79
C LYS A 385 -18.14 -18.59 6.69
N GLU A 386 -19.38 -18.54 6.22
CA GLU A 386 -19.81 -19.38 5.10
C GLU A 386 -19.14 -19.04 3.78
N MET A 387 -18.94 -17.74 3.51
CA MET A 387 -18.12 -17.30 2.36
C MET A 387 -16.69 -17.83 2.48
N PHE A 388 -16.08 -17.66 3.66
CA PHE A 388 -14.74 -18.17 3.92
C PHE A 388 -14.65 -19.69 3.66
N LYS A 389 -15.57 -20.48 4.18
CA LYS A 389 -15.62 -21.94 3.94
C LYS A 389 -15.65 -22.29 2.45
N ARG A 390 -16.46 -21.57 1.65
CA ARG A 390 -16.52 -21.80 0.20
C ARG A 390 -15.21 -21.45 -0.48
N VAL A 391 -14.61 -20.33 -0.11
CA VAL A 391 -13.36 -19.84 -0.68
C VAL A 391 -12.21 -20.75 -0.28
N ASN A 392 -12.07 -21.08 1.02
CA ASN A 392 -10.97 -21.90 1.56
C ASN A 392 -10.95 -23.34 0.98
N LYS A 393 -12.08 -23.84 0.48
CA LYS A 393 -12.12 -25.11 -0.25
C LYS A 393 -11.51 -25.08 -1.65
N LYS A 394 -11.38 -23.90 -2.25
CA LYS A 394 -11.01 -23.74 -3.66
C LYS A 394 -9.67 -23.03 -3.85
N VAL A 395 -9.23 -22.24 -2.88
CA VAL A 395 -8.04 -21.40 -2.98
C VAL A 395 -7.25 -21.39 -1.67
N GLU A 396 -6.00 -21.00 -1.75
CA GLU A 396 -5.11 -20.88 -0.58
C GLU A 396 -5.50 -19.69 0.29
N THR A 397 -5.66 -19.93 1.59
CA THR A 397 -5.88 -18.88 2.60
C THR A 397 -4.85 -18.98 3.71
N ASP A 398 -4.63 -17.89 4.42
CA ASP A 398 -3.72 -17.82 5.57
C ASP A 398 -4.42 -17.98 6.93
N CYS A 399 -5.67 -18.42 6.92
CA CYS A 399 -6.45 -18.81 8.10
C CYS A 399 -6.76 -20.31 8.03
N GLU A 400 -6.58 -21.02 9.14
CA GLU A 400 -6.82 -22.47 9.20
C GLU A 400 -8.32 -22.82 9.10
N ASN A 401 -9.15 -21.98 9.72
CA ASN A 401 -10.59 -22.22 9.79
C ASN A 401 -11.40 -20.92 9.92
N GLU A 402 -12.72 -21.05 9.83
CA GLU A 402 -13.66 -19.92 9.89
C GLU A 402 -13.69 -19.18 11.22
N ASN A 403 -13.29 -19.80 12.32
CA ASN A 403 -13.26 -19.14 13.62
C ASN A 403 -12.00 -18.28 13.76
N GLU A 404 -10.87 -18.77 13.29
CA GLU A 404 -9.64 -17.97 13.21
C GLU A 404 -9.84 -16.78 12.27
N PHE A 405 -10.43 -16.98 11.10
CA PHE A 405 -10.81 -15.91 10.19
C PHE A 405 -11.66 -14.85 10.89
N ALA A 406 -12.76 -15.26 11.55
CA ALA A 406 -13.64 -14.32 12.23
C ALA A 406 -12.93 -13.53 13.33
N THR A 407 -12.11 -14.21 14.14
CA THR A 407 -11.31 -13.58 15.19
C THR A 407 -10.31 -12.56 14.61
N ASN A 408 -9.68 -12.89 13.49
CA ASN A 408 -8.75 -11.98 12.82
C ASN A 408 -9.47 -10.72 12.30
N ILE A 409 -10.65 -10.88 11.70
CA ILE A 409 -11.45 -9.73 11.23
C ILE A 409 -11.94 -8.87 12.40
N GLU A 410 -12.43 -9.48 13.49
CA GLU A 410 -12.81 -8.73 14.70
C GLU A 410 -11.65 -7.91 15.26
N ASN A 411 -10.47 -8.52 15.36
CA ASN A 411 -9.25 -7.83 15.80
C ASN A 411 -8.88 -6.65 14.87
N LEU A 412 -9.04 -6.83 13.57
CA LEU A 412 -8.80 -5.76 12.60
C LEU A 412 -9.81 -4.62 12.74
N PHE A 413 -11.10 -4.90 12.97
CA PHE A 413 -12.08 -3.85 13.23
C PHE A 413 -11.74 -3.02 14.47
N MET A 414 -11.14 -3.64 15.48
CA MET A 414 -10.72 -2.93 16.69
C MET A 414 -9.47 -2.06 16.47
N ASP A 415 -8.59 -2.39 15.52
CA ASP A 415 -7.33 -1.67 15.27
C ASP A 415 -7.40 -0.78 14.03
N LYS A 416 -7.96 -1.30 12.96
CA LYS A 416 -8.04 -0.64 11.65
C LYS A 416 -9.27 -1.10 10.87
N PRO A 417 -10.43 -0.52 11.14
CA PRO A 417 -11.70 -0.91 10.50
C PRO A 417 -11.63 -0.95 8.97
N TYR A 418 -10.89 -0.02 8.35
CA TYR A 418 -10.74 0.00 6.89
C TYR A 418 -9.95 -1.21 6.34
N VAL A 419 -9.04 -1.81 7.12
CA VAL A 419 -8.35 -3.04 6.72
C VAL A 419 -9.27 -4.23 6.84
N ALA A 420 -10.06 -4.33 7.92
CA ALA A 420 -11.10 -5.34 8.06
C ALA A 420 -12.05 -5.31 6.86
N ASN A 421 -12.56 -4.13 6.52
CA ASN A 421 -13.41 -3.94 5.35
C ASN A 421 -12.73 -4.34 4.04
N SER A 422 -11.46 -3.97 3.86
CA SER A 422 -10.69 -4.40 2.70
C SER A 422 -10.65 -5.92 2.57
N LYS A 423 -10.42 -6.64 3.67
CA LYS A 423 -10.39 -8.10 3.68
C LYS A 423 -11.76 -8.72 3.35
N LEU A 424 -12.83 -8.16 3.93
CA LEU A 424 -14.19 -8.61 3.64
C LEU A 424 -14.61 -8.35 2.18
N MET A 425 -14.20 -7.22 1.61
CA MET A 425 -14.42 -6.91 0.19
C MET A 425 -13.68 -7.89 -0.71
N GLN A 426 -12.43 -8.20 -0.39
CA GLN A 426 -11.61 -9.15 -1.13
C GLN A 426 -12.23 -10.55 -1.07
N LEU A 427 -12.63 -11.00 0.12
CA LEU A 427 -13.32 -12.28 0.31
C LEU A 427 -14.60 -12.35 -0.54
N THR A 428 -15.42 -11.30 -0.46
CA THR A 428 -16.67 -11.23 -1.21
C THR A 428 -16.46 -11.28 -2.73
N PHE A 429 -15.46 -10.54 -3.22
CA PHE A 429 -15.11 -10.53 -4.63
C PHE A 429 -14.65 -11.92 -5.09
N ILE A 430 -13.74 -12.54 -4.35
CA ILE A 430 -13.23 -13.87 -4.70
C ILE A 430 -14.33 -14.94 -4.61
N ASP A 431 -15.20 -14.90 -3.60
CA ASP A 431 -16.35 -15.82 -3.50
C ASP A 431 -17.24 -15.73 -4.75
N LYS A 432 -17.49 -14.51 -5.23
CA LYS A 432 -18.27 -14.29 -6.46
C LYS A 432 -17.56 -14.83 -7.71
N VAL A 433 -16.29 -14.52 -7.89
CA VAL A 433 -15.51 -15.00 -9.03
C VAL A 433 -15.41 -16.53 -9.03
N LEU A 434 -15.18 -17.14 -7.87
CA LEU A 434 -15.12 -18.60 -7.72
C LEU A 434 -16.48 -19.29 -7.91
N SER A 435 -17.57 -18.54 -7.92
CA SER A 435 -18.91 -19.04 -8.24
C SER A 435 -19.22 -19.09 -9.73
N ILE A 436 -18.28 -18.67 -10.60
CA ILE A 436 -18.35 -18.88 -12.05
C ILE A 436 -18.12 -20.38 -12.32
N ASP A 437 -19.20 -21.11 -12.61
CA ASP A 437 -19.16 -22.57 -12.63
C ASP A 437 -18.48 -23.15 -13.89
N ASN A 438 -18.45 -22.38 -14.99
CA ASN A 438 -17.80 -22.79 -16.22
C ASN A 438 -16.33 -22.38 -16.20
N LYS A 439 -15.44 -23.37 -16.34
CA LYS A 439 -13.99 -23.17 -16.35
C LYS A 439 -13.52 -22.24 -17.45
N GLU A 440 -14.12 -22.31 -18.61
CA GLU A 440 -13.82 -21.45 -19.76
C GLU A 440 -14.16 -20.00 -19.44
N LYS A 441 -15.38 -19.75 -18.97
CA LYS A 441 -15.83 -18.42 -18.52
C LYS A 441 -15.01 -17.87 -17.35
N PHE A 442 -14.60 -18.72 -16.42
CA PHE A 442 -13.70 -18.33 -15.33
C PHE A 442 -12.34 -17.88 -15.85
N THR A 443 -11.81 -18.56 -16.85
CA THR A 443 -10.53 -18.20 -17.50
C THR A 443 -10.69 -16.92 -18.33
N GLU A 444 -11.79 -16.77 -19.06
CA GLU A 444 -12.15 -15.59 -19.83
C GLU A 444 -12.26 -14.36 -18.93
N PHE A 445 -12.97 -14.46 -17.82
CA PHE A 445 -13.07 -13.38 -16.81
C PHE A 445 -11.69 -12.83 -16.42
N TRP A 446 -10.73 -13.71 -16.12
CA TRP A 446 -9.40 -13.27 -15.76
C TRP A 446 -8.59 -12.72 -16.95
N THR A 447 -8.84 -13.20 -18.16
CA THR A 447 -8.27 -12.63 -19.38
C THR A 447 -8.76 -11.19 -19.58
N ASP A 448 -10.05 -10.97 -19.41
CA ASP A 448 -10.64 -9.63 -19.48
C ASP A 448 -10.13 -8.70 -18.38
N MET A 449 -9.89 -9.22 -17.19
CA MET A 449 -9.23 -8.46 -16.10
C MET A 449 -7.81 -8.03 -16.51
N VAL A 450 -7.05 -8.88 -17.21
CA VAL A 450 -5.74 -8.49 -17.78
C VAL A 450 -5.90 -7.39 -18.81
N PHE A 451 -6.84 -7.55 -19.73
CA PHE A 451 -7.12 -6.55 -20.76
C PHE A 451 -7.50 -5.17 -20.17
N LEU A 452 -8.42 -5.14 -19.21
CA LEU A 452 -8.80 -3.91 -18.51
C LEU A 452 -7.60 -3.24 -17.82
N SER A 453 -6.73 -4.05 -17.21
CA SER A 453 -5.54 -3.56 -16.54
C SER A 453 -4.54 -2.94 -17.52
N ILE A 454 -4.31 -3.58 -18.66
CA ILE A 454 -3.41 -3.09 -19.71
C ILE A 454 -3.95 -1.80 -20.33
N LYS A 455 -5.22 -1.80 -20.70
CA LYS A 455 -5.88 -0.63 -21.28
C LYS A 455 -5.81 0.58 -20.35
N LYS A 456 -5.92 0.35 -19.05
CA LYS A 456 -5.76 1.41 -18.06
C LYS A 456 -4.30 1.80 -17.86
N GLY A 457 -3.36 0.88 -18.01
CA GLY A 457 -1.92 1.13 -17.92
C GLY A 457 -1.46 2.24 -18.86
N ASP A 458 -2.06 2.37 -20.02
CA ASP A 458 -1.78 3.46 -20.99
C ASP A 458 -2.06 4.86 -20.44
N LYS A 459 -2.91 4.98 -19.42
CA LYS A 459 -3.24 6.25 -18.75
C LYS A 459 -2.26 6.62 -17.66
N PHE A 460 -1.34 5.74 -17.26
CA PHE A 460 -0.35 6.01 -16.23
C PHE A 460 0.99 6.39 -16.82
N GLY A 461 1.63 7.40 -16.20
CA GLY A 461 2.96 7.84 -16.58
C GLY A 461 4.04 6.80 -16.29
N PRO A 462 5.14 6.79 -17.06
CA PRO A 462 6.27 5.91 -16.83
C PRO A 462 7.08 6.33 -15.61
N PHE A 463 7.55 5.37 -14.81
CA PHE A 463 8.43 5.64 -13.67
C PHE A 463 9.25 4.41 -13.26
N GLY A 464 10.34 4.64 -12.56
CA GLY A 464 11.08 3.62 -11.84
C GLY A 464 10.72 3.62 -10.36
N LYS A 465 10.65 2.45 -9.75
CA LYS A 465 10.47 2.28 -8.31
C LYS A 465 11.78 1.81 -7.71
N LEU A 466 12.27 2.52 -6.71
CA LEU A 466 13.48 2.23 -5.98
C LEU A 466 13.12 1.80 -4.55
N TYR A 467 13.41 0.54 -4.19
CA TYR A 467 12.95 -0.05 -2.93
C TYR A 467 13.90 -1.10 -2.37
#